data_a8b1320e134fe0a747f5200affde9d3d
#
_entry.id   a8b1320e134fe0a747f5200affde9d3d
#
_cell.length_a   1.000
_cell.length_b   1.000
_cell.length_c   1.000
_cell.angle_alpha   90.00
_cell.angle_beta   90.00
_cell.angle_gamma   90.00
#
_symmetry.space_group_name_H-M   'P 1'
#
loop_
_entity.id
_entity.type
_entity.pdbx_description
1 polymer ?
#
loop_
_entity_poly.entity_id
_entity_poly.type
_entity_poly.pdbx_seq_one_letter_code
_entity_poly.pdbx_strand_id
1 'polypeptide(L)'
;MIVCWRTVHVPKVERDRFRAWIEENRRLREEHGILFELVLGRSARQNPAKTLQPSDPESGEEGDLVVVTAWASHDAFDSWIETPDRDRLTDSDVHRSVGYCPITRYDVVGGYLNLDGISAVAEFPKEEP
;
A
#
# COMPACT_ATOMS: atom_id res chain seq x y z
N MET A 1 -3.82 -12.61 -11.13
CA MET A 1 -3.40 -11.67 -10.08
C MET A 1 -3.43 -10.26 -10.61
N ILE A 2 -3.95 -9.35 -9.83
CA ILE A 2 -3.92 -7.92 -10.14
C ILE A 2 -3.13 -7.18 -9.06
N VAL A 3 -2.58 -6.03 -9.43
CA VAL A 3 -1.89 -5.14 -8.50
C VAL A 3 -2.61 -3.79 -8.54
N CYS A 4 -2.91 -3.28 -7.38
CA CYS A 4 -3.53 -1.96 -7.22
C CYS A 4 -2.56 -1.05 -6.50
N TRP A 5 -2.57 0.23 -6.86
CA TRP A 5 -1.82 1.21 -6.09
C TRP A 5 -2.57 2.53 -6.04
N ARG A 6 -2.27 3.29 -5.01
CA ARG A 6 -2.72 4.68 -4.91
C ARG A 6 -1.84 5.46 -3.95
N THR A 7 -1.79 6.75 -4.18
CA THR A 7 -1.17 7.69 -3.24
C THR A 7 -2.15 7.99 -2.12
N VAL A 8 -1.64 8.09 -0.91
CA VAL A 8 -2.41 8.52 0.26
C VAL A 8 -1.68 9.67 0.94
N HIS A 9 -2.43 10.70 1.31
CA HIS A 9 -1.88 11.87 2.00
C HIS A 9 -2.12 11.69 3.50
N VAL A 10 -1.09 11.22 4.20
CA VAL A 10 -1.17 10.94 5.63
C VAL A 10 -0.46 12.04 6.39
N PRO A 11 -1.17 12.83 7.20
CA PRO A 11 -0.51 13.83 8.05
C PRO A 11 0.58 13.16 8.89
N LYS A 12 1.69 13.85 9.04
CA LYS A 12 2.87 13.28 9.71
C LYS A 12 2.56 12.74 11.10
N VAL A 13 1.70 13.43 11.83
CA VAL A 13 1.26 13.04 13.17
C VAL A 13 0.37 11.80 13.17
N GLU A 14 -0.22 11.44 12.03
CA GLU A 14 -1.13 10.30 11.91
C GLU A 14 -0.47 9.07 11.28
N ARG A 15 0.80 9.18 10.89
CA ARG A 15 1.46 8.12 10.13
C ARG A 15 1.53 6.80 10.91
N ASP A 16 1.88 6.85 12.18
CA ASP A 16 1.97 5.63 13.00
C ASP A 16 0.59 5.03 13.23
N ARG A 17 -0.43 5.85 13.46
CA ARG A 17 -1.80 5.38 13.59
C ARG A 17 -2.29 4.73 12.30
N PHE A 18 -1.97 5.31 11.15
CA PHE A 18 -2.34 4.78 9.85
C PHE A 18 -1.72 3.40 9.62
N ARG A 19 -0.42 3.24 9.90
CA ARG A 19 0.25 1.94 9.75
C ARG A 19 -0.31 0.90 10.70
N ALA A 20 -0.56 1.26 11.94
CA ALA A 20 -1.17 0.37 12.92
C ALA A 20 -2.57 -0.07 12.48
N TRP A 21 -3.36 0.87 11.95
CA TRP A 21 -4.70 0.58 11.45
C TRP A 21 -4.67 -0.39 10.27
N ILE A 22 -3.73 -0.21 9.34
CA ILE A 22 -3.54 -1.15 8.22
C ILE A 22 -3.22 -2.54 8.75
N GLU A 23 -2.30 -2.65 9.70
CA GLU A 23 -1.91 -3.94 10.27
C GLU A 23 -3.05 -4.60 11.05
N GLU A 24 -3.80 -3.84 11.83
CA GLU A 24 -4.96 -4.35 12.58
C GLU A 24 -6.01 -4.96 11.65
N ASN A 25 -6.15 -4.43 10.46
CA ASN A 25 -7.19 -4.85 9.52
C ASN A 25 -6.67 -5.80 8.42
N ARG A 26 -5.40 -6.22 8.52
CA ARG A 26 -4.78 -7.10 7.54
C ARG A 26 -5.54 -8.41 7.37
N ARG A 27 -5.88 -9.06 8.47
CA ARG A 27 -6.56 -10.37 8.45
C ARG A 27 -7.89 -10.29 7.69
N LEU A 28 -8.60 -9.21 7.84
CA LEU A 28 -9.87 -9.02 7.16
C LEU A 28 -9.69 -8.97 5.65
N ARG A 29 -8.66 -8.26 5.18
CA ARG A 29 -8.34 -8.21 3.75
C ARG A 29 -7.82 -9.55 3.24
N GLU A 30 -7.07 -10.30 4.03
CA GLU A 30 -6.60 -11.63 3.67
C GLU A 30 -7.77 -12.58 3.40
N GLU A 31 -8.85 -12.47 4.17
CA GLU A 31 -10.06 -13.27 3.96
C GLU A 31 -10.73 -12.98 2.62
N HIS A 32 -10.49 -11.81 2.04
CA HIS A 32 -11.04 -11.40 0.76
C HIS A 32 -10.07 -11.58 -0.41
N GLY A 33 -8.93 -12.24 -0.19
CA GLY A 33 -8.02 -12.61 -1.27
C GLY A 33 -6.89 -11.64 -1.54
N ILE A 34 -6.55 -10.78 -0.59
CA ILE A 34 -5.32 -9.98 -0.70
C ILE A 34 -4.10 -10.88 -0.55
N LEU A 35 -3.13 -10.68 -1.40
CA LEU A 35 -1.89 -11.48 -1.41
C LEU A 35 -0.75 -10.77 -0.69
N PHE A 36 -0.66 -9.46 -0.87
CA PHE A 36 0.28 -8.64 -0.11
C PHE A 36 -0.20 -7.20 -0.06
N GLU A 37 0.37 -6.46 0.88
CA GLU A 37 0.15 -5.02 0.99
C GLU A 37 1.46 -4.38 1.43
N LEU A 38 1.90 -3.37 0.69
CA LEU A 38 3.09 -2.59 1.00
C LEU A 38 2.71 -1.13 1.14
N VAL A 39 3.23 -0.50 2.17
CA VAL A 39 3.11 0.94 2.36
C VAL A 39 4.49 1.53 2.09
N LEU A 40 4.59 2.32 1.04
CA LEU A 40 5.85 2.83 0.54
C LEU A 40 5.98 4.32 0.87
N GLY A 41 7.10 4.67 1.47
CA GLY A 41 7.50 6.06 1.64
C GLY A 41 8.61 6.40 0.66
N ARG A 42 8.65 7.65 0.22
CA ARG A 42 9.68 8.08 -0.70
C ARG A 42 11.06 8.01 -0.04
N SER A 43 12.03 7.39 -0.73
CA SER A 43 13.40 7.36 -0.26
C SER A 43 14.06 8.74 -0.43
N ALA A 44 14.79 9.18 0.58
CA ALA A 44 15.60 10.39 0.49
C ALA A 44 16.89 10.15 -0.31
N ARG A 45 17.23 8.89 -0.58
CA ARG A 45 18.46 8.55 -1.30
C ARG A 45 18.30 8.83 -2.79
N GLN A 46 19.21 9.61 -3.34
CA GLN A 46 19.22 9.91 -4.78
C GLN A 46 19.76 8.73 -5.57
N ASN A 47 19.24 8.58 -6.79
CA ASN A 47 19.73 7.58 -7.71
C ASN A 47 21.13 7.96 -8.23
N PRO A 48 21.95 6.96 -8.60
CA PRO A 48 23.21 7.25 -9.28
C PRO A 48 22.99 8.06 -10.56
N ALA A 49 23.96 8.90 -10.91
CA ALA A 49 23.85 9.81 -12.07
C ALA A 49 23.60 9.09 -13.40
N LYS A 50 24.05 7.82 -13.53
CA LYS A 50 23.81 7.00 -14.72
C LYS A 50 22.37 6.52 -14.87
N THR A 51 21.55 6.70 -13.85
CA THR A 51 20.15 6.31 -13.86
C THR A 51 19.33 7.50 -14.36
N LEU A 52 18.37 7.23 -15.24
CA LEU A 52 17.46 8.27 -15.70
C LEU A 52 16.68 8.80 -14.50
N GLN A 53 16.70 10.11 -14.33
CA GLN A 53 15.90 10.74 -13.28
C GLN A 53 14.48 10.94 -13.80
N PRO A 54 13.48 10.89 -12.91
CA PRO A 54 12.12 11.26 -13.30
C PRO A 54 12.15 12.68 -13.88
N SER A 55 11.51 12.87 -15.03
CA SER A 55 11.44 14.18 -15.67
C SER A 55 10.55 15.15 -14.87
N ASP A 56 9.72 14.63 -14.04
CA ASP A 56 8.89 15.40 -13.13
C ASP A 56 9.14 14.89 -11.72
N PRO A 57 9.69 15.70 -10.83
CA PRO A 57 9.63 15.37 -9.43
C PRO A 57 8.16 15.52 -9.00
N GLU A 58 7.33 14.57 -9.35
CA GLU A 58 6.10 14.40 -8.61
C GLU A 58 6.50 14.09 -7.19
N SER A 59 7.02 15.08 -6.59
CA SER A 59 7.09 15.09 -5.18
C SER A 59 5.65 15.10 -4.70
N GLY A 60 5.13 13.95 -4.43
CA GLY A 60 4.17 13.93 -3.38
C GLY A 60 4.72 14.84 -2.28
N GLU A 61 3.87 15.60 -1.66
CA GLU A 61 4.25 16.39 -0.50
C GLU A 61 4.94 15.48 0.52
N GLU A 62 5.88 16.03 1.24
CA GLU A 62 6.51 15.33 2.34
C GLU A 62 5.42 14.74 3.25
N GLY A 63 5.37 13.43 3.34
CA GLY A 63 4.34 12.74 4.10
C GLY A 63 3.41 11.86 3.25
N ASP A 64 3.45 12.00 1.92
CA ASP A 64 2.68 11.12 1.05
C ASP A 64 3.26 9.72 1.04
N LEU A 65 2.35 8.76 1.06
CA LEU A 65 2.69 7.35 0.98
C LEU A 65 2.03 6.74 -0.25
N VAL A 66 2.59 5.65 -0.74
CA VAL A 66 1.96 4.85 -1.80
C VAL A 66 1.58 3.51 -1.20
N VAL A 67 0.33 3.14 -1.33
CA VAL A 67 -0.14 1.81 -0.89
C VAL A 67 -0.27 0.92 -2.12
N VAL A 68 0.47 -0.19 -2.12
CA VAL A 68 0.46 -1.18 -3.19
C VAL A 68 -0.12 -2.47 -2.63
N THR A 69 -1.15 -2.98 -3.28
CA THR A 69 -1.78 -4.24 -2.89
C THR A 69 -1.84 -5.18 -4.07
N ALA A 70 -1.76 -6.47 -3.80
CA ALA A 70 -1.99 -7.49 -4.83
C ALA A 70 -3.17 -8.35 -4.41
N TRP A 71 -4.00 -8.72 -5.38
CA TRP A 71 -5.22 -9.50 -5.17
C TRP A 71 -5.24 -10.68 -6.13
N ALA A 72 -5.86 -11.76 -5.69
CA ALA A 72 -5.92 -12.98 -6.48
C ALA A 72 -6.59 -12.76 -7.83
N SER A 73 -7.60 -11.88 -7.90
CA SER A 73 -8.36 -11.60 -9.11
C SER A 73 -9.06 -10.25 -9.00
N HIS A 74 -9.59 -9.77 -10.13
CA HIS A 74 -10.48 -8.62 -10.12
C HIS A 74 -11.70 -8.86 -9.25
N ASP A 75 -12.29 -10.06 -9.32
CA ASP A 75 -13.47 -10.39 -8.52
C ASP A 75 -13.18 -10.34 -7.03
N ALA A 76 -12.01 -10.80 -6.59
CA ALA A 76 -11.62 -10.75 -5.19
C ALA A 76 -11.53 -9.29 -4.71
N PHE A 77 -10.92 -8.42 -5.50
CA PHE A 77 -10.83 -7.01 -5.16
C PHE A 77 -12.20 -6.32 -5.16
N ASP A 78 -13.02 -6.60 -6.17
CA ASP A 78 -14.37 -6.01 -6.26
C ASP A 78 -15.24 -6.47 -5.08
N SER A 79 -15.13 -7.73 -4.69
CA SER A 79 -15.82 -8.24 -3.50
C SER A 79 -15.39 -7.51 -2.23
N TRP A 80 -14.09 -7.25 -2.10
CA TRP A 80 -13.58 -6.49 -0.96
C TRP A 80 -14.16 -5.07 -0.92
N ILE A 81 -14.18 -4.39 -2.07
CA ILE A 81 -14.72 -3.03 -2.16
C ILE A 81 -16.18 -2.97 -1.74
N GLU A 82 -16.96 -4.00 -2.03
CA GLU A 82 -18.40 -4.06 -1.77
C GLU A 82 -18.76 -4.65 -0.42
N THR A 83 -17.80 -5.20 0.33
CA THR A 83 -18.11 -5.84 1.60
C THR A 83 -18.50 -4.82 2.69
N PRO A 84 -19.48 -5.17 3.54
CA PRO A 84 -19.79 -4.36 4.73
C PRO A 84 -18.60 -4.18 5.68
N ASP A 85 -17.68 -5.14 5.69
CA ASP A 85 -16.48 -5.06 6.52
C ASP A 85 -15.62 -3.86 6.12
N ARG A 86 -15.46 -3.63 4.81
CA ARG A 86 -14.72 -2.46 4.32
C ARG A 86 -15.43 -1.16 4.69
N ASP A 87 -16.74 -1.14 4.58
CA ASP A 87 -17.53 0.04 4.95
C ASP A 87 -17.31 0.42 6.42
N ARG A 88 -17.23 -0.56 7.30
CA ARG A 88 -16.91 -0.32 8.71
C ARG A 88 -15.53 0.26 8.90
N LEU A 89 -14.54 -0.19 8.11
CA LEU A 89 -13.18 0.34 8.17
C LEU A 89 -13.11 1.78 7.67
N THR A 90 -13.81 2.10 6.59
CA THR A 90 -13.80 3.45 6.03
C THR A 90 -14.53 4.45 6.92
N ASP A 91 -15.30 3.98 7.89
CA ASP A 91 -15.99 4.82 8.86
C ASP A 91 -15.15 5.12 10.12
N SER A 92 -13.89 4.73 10.13
CA SER A 92 -12.99 4.98 11.25
C SER A 92 -12.40 6.39 11.21
N ASP A 93 -12.02 6.91 12.39
CA ASP A 93 -11.36 8.21 12.49
C ASP A 93 -10.03 8.25 11.74
N VAL A 94 -9.30 7.13 11.78
CA VAL A 94 -8.01 7.02 11.08
C VAL A 94 -8.22 7.16 9.57
N HIS A 95 -9.21 6.46 9.02
CA HIS A 95 -9.50 6.54 7.59
C HIS A 95 -9.90 7.97 7.19
N ARG A 96 -10.72 8.62 8.01
CA ARG A 96 -11.18 10.00 7.73
C ARG A 96 -10.06 11.04 7.80
N SER A 97 -8.99 10.77 8.54
CA SER A 97 -7.86 11.70 8.67
C SER A 97 -6.89 11.65 7.50
N VAL A 98 -7.08 10.69 6.58
CA VAL A 98 -6.18 10.44 5.45
C VAL A 98 -6.84 10.86 4.15
N GLY A 99 -6.09 11.55 3.29
CA GLY A 99 -6.55 11.86 1.93
C GLY A 99 -6.22 10.71 0.99
N TYR A 100 -7.22 10.21 0.26
CA TYR A 100 -7.06 9.09 -0.66
C TYR A 100 -7.18 9.55 -2.11
N CYS A 101 -6.19 9.18 -2.92
CA CYS A 101 -6.28 9.31 -4.36
C CYS A 101 -6.98 8.09 -4.97
N PRO A 102 -7.49 8.20 -6.21
CA PRO A 102 -8.11 7.05 -6.88
C PRO A 102 -7.15 5.87 -6.98
N ILE A 103 -7.72 4.66 -6.95
CA ILE A 103 -6.96 3.43 -7.11
C ILE A 103 -6.72 3.18 -8.59
N THR A 104 -5.48 2.85 -8.97
CA THR A 104 -5.12 2.37 -10.30
C THR A 104 -4.91 0.87 -10.23
N ARG A 105 -5.53 0.12 -11.15
CA ARG A 105 -5.38 -1.33 -11.25
C ARG A 105 -4.47 -1.70 -12.40
N TYR A 106 -3.66 -2.72 -12.17
CA TYR A 106 -2.80 -3.30 -13.20
C TYR A 106 -3.01 -4.80 -13.26
N ASP A 107 -3.19 -5.34 -14.45
CA ASP A 107 -3.10 -6.78 -14.64
C ASP A 107 -1.63 -7.19 -14.64
N VAL A 108 -1.31 -8.26 -13.95
CA VAL A 108 0.05 -8.81 -13.98
C VAL A 108 0.22 -9.59 -15.29
N VAL A 109 1.06 -9.06 -16.17
CA VAL A 109 1.26 -9.63 -17.52
C VAL A 109 2.58 -10.39 -17.66
N GLY A 110 3.39 -10.41 -16.61
CA GLY A 110 4.67 -11.12 -16.62
C GLY A 110 5.48 -10.83 -15.37
N GLY A 111 6.65 -11.41 -15.29
CA GLY A 111 7.55 -11.23 -14.16
C GLY A 111 7.61 -12.47 -13.27
N TYR A 112 8.28 -12.32 -12.15
CA TYR A 112 8.40 -13.38 -11.16
C TYR A 112 8.68 -12.80 -9.79
N LEU A 113 8.45 -13.60 -8.75
CA LEU A 113 8.79 -13.24 -7.37
C LEU A 113 9.83 -14.22 -6.86
N ASN A 114 10.93 -13.70 -6.32
CA ASN A 114 11.91 -14.51 -5.61
C ASN A 114 11.53 -14.50 -4.11
N LEU A 115 10.66 -15.42 -3.72
CA LEU A 115 10.13 -15.46 -2.35
C LEU A 115 11.21 -15.71 -1.32
N ASP A 116 12.18 -16.58 -1.63
CA ASP A 116 13.30 -16.86 -0.72
C ASP A 116 14.15 -15.60 -0.51
N GLY A 117 14.44 -14.89 -1.60
CA GLY A 117 15.19 -13.64 -1.53
C GLY A 117 14.44 -12.57 -0.74
N ILE A 118 13.14 -12.46 -0.97
CA ILE A 118 12.29 -11.51 -0.23
C ILE A 118 12.30 -11.84 1.26
N SER A 119 12.12 -13.11 1.62
CA SER A 119 12.11 -13.54 3.02
C SER A 119 13.44 -13.27 3.71
N ALA A 120 14.56 -13.36 2.99
CA ALA A 120 15.88 -13.16 3.56
C ALA A 120 16.19 -11.69 3.90
N VAL A 121 15.55 -10.72 3.21
CA VAL A 121 15.87 -9.30 3.34
C VAL A 121 14.71 -8.44 3.83
N ALA A 122 13.51 -9.01 3.90
CA ALA A 122 12.34 -8.23 4.27
C ALA A 122 12.38 -7.88 5.76
N GLU A 123 12.66 -6.61 6.03
CA GLU A 123 12.52 -6.02 7.34
C GLU A 123 11.34 -5.08 7.29
N PHE A 124 10.18 -5.59 7.71
CA PHE A 124 9.02 -4.71 7.87
C PHE A 124 9.09 -4.08 9.24
N PRO A 125 8.76 -2.77 9.34
CA PRO A 125 8.68 -2.15 10.64
C PRO A 125 7.75 -2.98 11.53
N LYS A 126 8.30 -3.50 12.62
CA LYS A 126 7.50 -4.19 13.62
C LYS A 126 7.13 -3.16 14.67
N GLU A 127 5.89 -3.22 15.11
CA GLU A 127 5.53 -2.46 16.27
C GLU A 127 6.39 -2.93 17.44
N GLU A 128 7.01 -1.97 18.09
CA GLU A 128 7.69 -2.25 19.34
C GLU A 128 6.66 -2.78 20.33
N PRO A 129 6.97 -3.89 21.02
CA PRO A 129 6.08 -4.42 22.03
C PRO A 129 5.89 -3.45 23.18
#